data_56b97a731e1070f6bb97ef2ab7f929b2
#
_entry.id   56b97a731e1070f6bb97ef2ab7f929b2
#
_cell.length_a   1.000
_cell.length_b   1.000
_cell.length_c   1.000
_cell.angle_alpha   90.00
_cell.angle_beta   90.00
_cell.angle_gamma   90.00
#
_symmetry.space_group_name_H-M   'P 1'
#
loop_
_entity.id
_entity.type
_entity.pdbx_description
1 polymer ?
#
loop_
_entity_poly.entity_id
_entity_poly.type
_entity_poly.pdbx_seq_one_letter_code
_entity_poly.pdbx_strand_id
1 'polypeptide(L)'
;MTVRHRYTAFAGLLLALSLPAANAESLMITWPGGWEVQAVAPETDSNIQRQQAVKNDANGDPQMVMELTHSTLAPEHQVNMEAVLLEMRKILQKNFAHAGYQSACNKIHASTLGGLKALETTCKITQNGNHVITQTLVAATQRQSAYALSYAGPAQGYKANEPEVQGIRASLRLGHTLP
;
A
#
# COMPACT_ATOMS: atom_id res chain seq x y z
N MET A 1 53.67 -3.37 -62.31
CA MET A 1 53.24 -4.28 -61.23
C MET A 1 52.17 -3.56 -60.41
N THR A 2 50.90 -3.89 -60.63
CA THR A 2 49.76 -3.19 -60.03
C THR A 2 49.10 -4.17 -59.05
N VAL A 3 49.17 -3.90 -57.72
CA VAL A 3 48.62 -4.68 -56.69
C VAL A 3 47.20 -4.16 -56.43
N ARG A 4 46.17 -5.01 -56.73
CA ARG A 4 44.75 -4.75 -56.42
C ARG A 4 44.45 -5.23 -55.01
N HIS A 5 44.08 -4.28 -54.10
CA HIS A 5 43.52 -4.59 -52.77
C HIS A 5 42.03 -4.84 -52.89
N ARG A 6 41.60 -6.04 -52.48
CA ARG A 6 40.17 -6.43 -52.36
C ARG A 6 39.71 -6.09 -50.92
N TYR A 7 38.80 -5.13 -50.80
CA TYR A 7 38.09 -4.87 -49.52
C TYR A 7 36.92 -5.82 -49.39
N THR A 8 36.97 -6.74 -48.43
CA THR A 8 35.84 -7.55 -47.98
C THR A 8 35.03 -6.76 -46.97
N ALA A 9 33.80 -6.38 -47.36
CA ALA A 9 32.83 -5.73 -46.47
C ALA A 9 32.22 -6.79 -45.55
N PHE A 10 32.49 -6.66 -44.25
CA PHE A 10 31.80 -7.40 -43.19
C PHE A 10 30.49 -6.69 -42.87
N ALA A 11 29.34 -7.24 -43.29
CA ALA A 11 28.03 -6.80 -42.88
C ALA A 11 27.74 -7.35 -41.49
N GLY A 12 27.86 -6.54 -40.43
CA GLY A 12 27.50 -6.88 -39.08
C GLY A 12 25.96 -6.85 -38.90
N LEU A 13 25.36 -8.02 -38.67
CA LEU A 13 23.95 -8.19 -38.33
C LEU A 13 23.75 -7.78 -36.88
N LEU A 14 23.22 -6.58 -36.62
CA LEU A 14 22.79 -6.13 -35.29
C LEU A 14 21.46 -6.84 -34.90
N LEU A 15 21.55 -7.88 -34.10
CA LEU A 15 20.38 -8.43 -33.42
C LEU A 15 19.96 -7.43 -32.33
N ALA A 16 18.85 -6.72 -32.54
CA ALA A 16 18.19 -5.94 -31.51
C ALA A 16 17.47 -6.91 -30.55
N LEU A 17 18.07 -7.14 -29.38
CA LEU A 17 17.42 -7.81 -28.26
C LEU A 17 16.37 -6.87 -27.68
N SER A 18 15.10 -7.05 -28.06
CA SER A 18 13.97 -6.44 -27.39
C SER A 18 13.77 -7.09 -26.02
N LEU A 19 14.25 -6.44 -24.97
CA LEU A 19 13.94 -6.82 -23.59
C LEU A 19 12.44 -6.57 -23.35
N PRO A 20 11.69 -7.56 -22.84
CA PRO A 20 10.33 -7.30 -22.41
C PRO A 20 10.34 -6.27 -21.30
N ALA A 21 9.67 -5.13 -21.49
CA ALA A 21 9.41 -4.18 -20.44
C ALA A 21 8.57 -4.91 -19.36
N ALA A 22 9.14 -5.13 -18.20
CA ALA A 22 8.39 -5.59 -17.04
C ALA A 22 7.35 -4.52 -16.73
N ASN A 23 6.07 -4.80 -16.99
CA ASN A 23 4.97 -3.94 -16.59
C ASN A 23 4.93 -3.93 -15.07
N ALA A 24 5.51 -2.91 -14.44
CA ALA A 24 5.32 -2.66 -13.03
C ALA A 24 3.83 -2.31 -12.84
N GLU A 25 3.10 -3.13 -12.09
CA GLU A 25 1.75 -2.80 -11.65
C GLU A 25 1.80 -1.48 -10.89
N SER A 26 1.25 -0.40 -11.47
CA SER A 26 1.26 0.89 -10.82
C SER A 26 0.08 0.97 -9.84
N LEU A 27 0.38 1.20 -8.57
CA LEU A 27 -0.60 1.59 -7.59
C LEU A 27 -1.06 3.02 -7.90
N MET A 28 -2.35 3.19 -8.17
CA MET A 28 -2.91 4.51 -8.38
C MET A 28 -3.85 4.87 -7.24
N ILE A 29 -3.50 5.91 -6.51
CA ILE A 29 -4.33 6.53 -5.48
C ILE A 29 -4.62 7.96 -5.92
N THR A 30 -5.89 8.36 -5.87
CA THR A 30 -6.25 9.76 -6.03
C THR A 30 -6.37 10.39 -4.64
N TRP A 31 -5.41 11.23 -4.30
CA TRP A 31 -5.42 11.97 -3.05
C TRP A 31 -6.22 13.26 -3.22
N PRO A 32 -7.26 13.51 -2.41
CA PRO A 32 -7.97 14.78 -2.40
C PRO A 32 -7.10 15.93 -1.92
N GLY A 33 -7.56 17.17 -2.13
CA GLY A 33 -6.89 18.34 -1.58
C GLY A 33 -6.75 18.26 -0.06
N GLY A 34 -5.61 18.74 0.46
CA GLY A 34 -5.29 18.71 1.89
C GLY A 34 -4.61 17.42 2.38
N TRP A 35 -4.38 16.45 1.50
CA TRP A 35 -3.52 15.30 1.79
C TRP A 35 -2.12 15.54 1.25
N GLU A 36 -1.12 15.35 2.11
CA GLU A 36 0.30 15.48 1.79
C GLU A 36 0.90 14.07 1.61
N VAL A 37 1.29 13.74 0.38
CA VAL A 37 1.98 12.48 0.09
C VAL A 37 3.39 12.55 0.66
N GLN A 38 3.73 11.58 1.48
CA GLN A 38 5.03 11.51 2.13
C GLN A 38 5.99 10.60 1.37
N ALA A 39 7.25 11.01 1.29
CA ALA A 39 8.31 10.13 0.80
C ALA A 39 8.55 9.03 1.84
N VAL A 40 8.22 7.81 1.48
CA VAL A 40 8.54 6.63 2.30
C VAL A 40 9.93 6.15 1.91
N ALA A 41 10.76 5.81 2.90
CA ALA A 41 12.08 5.24 2.63
C ALA A 41 11.92 3.96 1.78
N PRO A 42 12.81 3.76 0.78
CA PRO A 42 12.78 2.54 -0.02
C PRO A 42 12.89 1.31 0.89
N GLU A 43 12.04 0.33 0.67
CA GLU A 43 12.16 -0.95 1.34
C GLU A 43 13.43 -1.68 0.85
N THR A 44 14.07 -2.41 1.74
CA THR A 44 15.20 -3.27 1.39
C THR A 44 14.77 -4.40 0.46
N ASP A 45 13.49 -4.83 0.59
CA ASP A 45 12.87 -5.81 -0.27
C ASP A 45 12.20 -5.11 -1.47
N SER A 46 12.73 -5.33 -2.68
CA SER A 46 12.20 -4.78 -3.93
C SER A 46 10.77 -5.25 -4.26
N ASN A 47 10.28 -6.29 -3.58
CA ASN A 47 8.93 -6.80 -3.76
C ASN A 47 7.87 -6.00 -2.97
N ILE A 48 8.29 -5.04 -2.14
CA ILE A 48 7.40 -4.22 -1.33
C ILE A 48 7.42 -2.77 -1.81
N GLN A 49 6.23 -2.22 -2.03
CA GLN A 49 6.03 -0.81 -2.35
C GLN A 49 5.09 -0.18 -1.32
N ARG A 50 5.41 1.02 -0.85
CA ARG A 50 4.59 1.77 0.11
C ARG A 50 4.26 3.16 -0.42
N GLN A 51 3.05 3.59 -0.14
CA GLN A 51 2.61 4.98 -0.33
C GLN A 51 1.95 5.43 0.97
N GLN A 52 2.36 6.57 1.47
CA GLN A 52 1.81 7.17 2.68
C GLN A 52 1.36 8.60 2.39
N ALA A 53 0.24 9.01 2.98
CA ALA A 53 -0.18 10.40 2.98
C ALA A 53 -0.75 10.77 4.35
N VAL A 54 -0.60 12.05 4.68
CA VAL A 54 -1.06 12.63 5.94
C VAL A 54 -2.01 13.78 5.62
N LYS A 55 -3.09 13.89 6.36
CA LYS A 55 -3.97 15.05 6.38
C LYS A 55 -3.81 15.74 7.72
N ASN A 56 -3.38 17.00 7.67
CA ASN A 56 -3.19 17.83 8.84
C ASN A 56 -4.40 18.76 9.06
N ASP A 57 -4.59 19.23 10.29
CA ASP A 57 -5.52 20.31 10.59
C ASP A 57 -4.90 21.69 10.30
N ALA A 58 -5.63 22.76 10.63
CA ALA A 58 -5.17 24.12 10.41
C ALA A 58 -3.93 24.51 11.26
N ASN A 59 -3.63 23.76 12.31
CA ASN A 59 -2.46 23.98 13.17
C ASN A 59 -1.25 23.16 12.71
N GLY A 60 -1.44 22.27 11.74
CA GLY A 60 -0.41 21.33 11.27
C GLY A 60 -0.40 19.99 12.02
N ASP A 61 -1.38 19.72 12.90
CA ASP A 61 -1.46 18.48 13.65
C ASP A 61 -2.11 17.37 12.79
N PRO A 62 -1.55 16.13 12.77
CA PRO A 62 -2.09 15.03 12.00
C PRO A 62 -3.52 14.65 12.41
N GLN A 63 -4.48 14.80 11.50
CA GLN A 63 -5.86 14.36 11.64
C GLN A 63 -6.08 12.95 11.09
N MET A 64 -5.37 12.61 10.03
CA MET A 64 -5.40 11.27 9.43
C MET A 64 -4.03 10.94 8.85
N VAL A 65 -3.63 9.69 9.02
CA VAL A 65 -2.50 9.07 8.32
C VAL A 65 -3.04 7.85 7.59
N MET A 66 -2.69 7.70 6.33
CA MET A 66 -3.06 6.55 5.52
C MET A 66 -1.81 5.97 4.85
N GLU A 67 -1.65 4.65 4.91
CA GLU A 67 -0.56 3.93 4.26
C GLU A 67 -1.12 2.75 3.47
N LEU A 68 -0.74 2.66 2.20
CA LEU A 68 -0.97 1.50 1.34
C LEU A 68 0.34 0.79 1.10
N THR A 69 0.39 -0.49 1.42
CA THR A 69 1.49 -1.40 1.11
C THR A 69 1.04 -2.37 0.02
N HIS A 70 1.84 -2.52 -1.01
CA HIS A 70 1.74 -3.57 -2.02
C HIS A 70 2.93 -4.51 -1.90
N SER A 71 2.68 -5.80 -1.94
CA SER A 71 3.70 -6.84 -1.94
C SER A 71 3.49 -7.77 -3.12
N THR A 72 4.55 -8.00 -3.91
CA THR A 72 4.56 -9.03 -4.95
C THR A 72 4.82 -10.39 -4.31
N LEU A 73 3.94 -11.34 -4.56
CA LEU A 73 4.01 -12.69 -4.01
C LEU A 73 4.76 -13.63 -4.95
N ALA A 74 5.45 -14.60 -4.39
CA ALA A 74 6.02 -15.70 -5.18
C ALA A 74 4.90 -16.45 -5.93
N PRO A 75 5.19 -17.03 -7.11
CA PRO A 75 4.24 -17.88 -7.82
C PRO A 75 3.69 -18.97 -6.88
N GLU A 76 2.39 -19.24 -6.99
CA GLU A 76 1.66 -20.27 -6.20
C GLU A 76 1.57 -19.99 -4.69
N HIS A 77 2.08 -18.84 -4.21
CA HIS A 77 1.93 -18.47 -2.80
C HIS A 77 0.48 -18.09 -2.50
N GLN A 78 -0.16 -18.84 -1.61
CA GLN A 78 -1.52 -18.54 -1.12
C GLN A 78 -1.44 -17.76 0.18
N VAL A 79 -2.07 -16.59 0.21
CA VAL A 79 -2.13 -15.74 1.40
C VAL A 79 -3.42 -16.00 2.17
N ASN A 80 -3.29 -16.35 3.45
CA ASN A 80 -4.42 -16.34 4.36
C ASN A 80 -4.62 -14.91 4.90
N MET A 81 -5.55 -14.16 4.30
CA MET A 81 -5.82 -12.76 4.67
C MET A 81 -6.25 -12.60 6.12
N GLU A 82 -6.99 -13.55 6.68
CA GLU A 82 -7.39 -13.49 8.10
C GLU A 82 -6.16 -13.59 9.02
N ALA A 83 -5.25 -14.52 8.73
CA ALA A 83 -3.99 -14.65 9.48
C ALA A 83 -3.13 -13.38 9.36
N VAL A 84 -3.05 -12.77 8.18
CA VAL A 84 -2.34 -11.49 7.97
C VAL A 84 -2.94 -10.39 8.85
N LEU A 85 -4.27 -10.21 8.83
CA LEU A 85 -4.92 -9.19 9.67
C LEU A 85 -4.78 -9.48 11.16
N LEU A 86 -4.81 -10.74 11.59
CA LEU A 86 -4.56 -11.11 12.99
C LEU A 86 -3.14 -10.73 13.42
N GLU A 87 -2.14 -10.95 12.57
CA GLU A 87 -0.76 -10.55 12.87
C GLU A 87 -0.60 -9.02 12.87
N MET A 88 -1.17 -8.32 11.89
CA MET A 88 -1.20 -6.85 11.88
C MET A 88 -1.84 -6.29 13.17
N ARG A 89 -2.97 -6.83 13.61
CA ARG A 89 -3.61 -6.47 14.88
C ARG A 89 -2.69 -6.68 16.07
N LYS A 90 -2.04 -7.83 16.13
CA LYS A 90 -1.12 -8.18 17.23
C LYS A 90 0.05 -7.21 17.29
N ILE A 91 0.65 -6.87 16.14
CA ILE A 91 1.73 -5.88 16.04
C ILE A 91 1.22 -4.52 16.53
N LEU A 92 0.06 -4.06 16.04
CA LEU A 92 -0.58 -2.81 16.45
C LEU A 92 -0.79 -2.78 17.97
N GLN A 93 -1.43 -3.81 18.52
CA GLN A 93 -1.74 -3.89 19.96
C GLN A 93 -0.45 -3.86 20.80
N LYS A 94 0.59 -4.58 20.35
CA LYS A 94 1.89 -4.58 21.03
C LYS A 94 2.53 -3.20 21.02
N ASN A 95 2.54 -2.51 19.88
CA ASN A 95 3.14 -1.17 19.74
C ASN A 95 2.42 -0.16 20.63
N PHE A 96 1.10 -0.15 20.65
CA PHE A 96 0.34 0.73 21.52
C PHE A 96 0.52 0.39 23.00
N ALA A 97 0.58 -0.89 23.37
CA ALA A 97 0.82 -1.31 24.74
C ALA A 97 2.20 -0.83 25.26
N HIS A 98 3.24 -0.91 24.42
CA HIS A 98 4.57 -0.36 24.77
C HIS A 98 4.56 1.15 25.00
N ALA A 99 3.65 1.87 24.36
CA ALA A 99 3.47 3.32 24.54
C ALA A 99 2.47 3.68 25.66
N GLY A 100 2.00 2.72 26.44
CA GLY A 100 1.08 2.94 27.57
C GLY A 100 -0.39 3.08 27.17
N TYR A 101 -0.77 2.65 25.95
CA TYR A 101 -2.15 2.62 25.49
C TYR A 101 -2.74 1.22 25.57
N GLN A 102 -4.06 1.16 25.60
CA GLN A 102 -4.82 -0.09 25.41
C GLN A 102 -5.50 -0.06 24.04
N SER A 103 -5.58 -1.19 23.36
CA SER A 103 -6.27 -1.28 22.08
C SER A 103 -7.21 -2.49 22.02
N ALA A 104 -8.45 -2.22 21.59
CA ALA A 104 -9.49 -3.22 21.39
C ALA A 104 -9.96 -3.14 19.94
N CYS A 105 -9.89 -4.26 19.21
CA CYS A 105 -10.32 -4.33 17.82
C CYS A 105 -11.63 -5.10 17.69
N ASN A 106 -12.47 -4.70 16.73
CA ASN A 106 -13.68 -5.44 16.38
C ASN A 106 -13.32 -6.77 15.70
N LYS A 107 -14.34 -7.61 15.48
CA LYS A 107 -14.18 -8.86 14.73
C LYS A 107 -13.79 -8.54 13.28
N ILE A 108 -12.88 -9.34 12.73
CA ILE A 108 -12.54 -9.29 11.29
C ILE A 108 -13.79 -9.59 10.48
N HIS A 109 -14.07 -8.80 9.48
CA HIS A 109 -15.26 -8.90 8.63
C HIS A 109 -14.97 -8.63 7.18
N ALA A 110 -15.87 -9.03 6.30
CA ALA A 110 -15.76 -8.82 4.87
C ALA A 110 -15.86 -7.32 4.52
N SER A 111 -15.03 -6.88 3.57
CA SER A 111 -14.95 -5.51 3.08
C SER A 111 -14.51 -5.48 1.61
N THR A 112 -14.18 -4.30 1.10
CA THR A 112 -13.64 -4.10 -0.25
C THR A 112 -12.46 -3.13 -0.22
N LEU A 113 -11.52 -3.30 -1.16
CA LEU A 113 -10.38 -2.41 -1.36
C LEU A 113 -10.10 -2.30 -2.86
N GLY A 114 -10.31 -1.11 -3.45
CA GLY A 114 -10.13 -0.90 -4.89
C GLY A 114 -10.94 -1.87 -5.76
N GLY A 115 -12.16 -2.22 -5.32
CA GLY A 115 -13.02 -3.20 -6.00
C GLY A 115 -12.69 -4.67 -5.71
N LEU A 116 -11.58 -4.99 -5.03
CA LEU A 116 -11.24 -6.35 -4.62
C LEU A 116 -11.99 -6.76 -3.36
N LYS A 117 -12.27 -8.06 -3.23
CA LYS A 117 -12.73 -8.64 -1.95
C LYS A 117 -11.60 -8.47 -0.91
N ALA A 118 -11.95 -7.94 0.25
CA ALA A 118 -11.03 -7.65 1.32
C ALA A 118 -11.57 -8.15 2.67
N LEU A 119 -10.69 -8.21 3.65
CA LEU A 119 -11.04 -8.33 5.06
C LEU A 119 -10.60 -7.07 5.80
N GLU A 120 -11.33 -6.72 6.85
CA GLU A 120 -11.13 -5.48 7.60
C GLU A 120 -11.31 -5.68 9.10
N THR A 121 -10.56 -4.92 9.89
CA THR A 121 -10.77 -4.77 11.33
C THR A 121 -10.44 -3.35 11.75
N THR A 122 -11.23 -2.79 12.67
CA THR A 122 -11.02 -1.46 13.25
C THR A 122 -10.70 -1.59 14.72
N CYS A 123 -9.68 -0.89 15.17
CA CYS A 123 -9.20 -0.88 16.55
C CYS A 123 -9.46 0.49 17.18
N LYS A 124 -10.03 0.49 18.37
CA LYS A 124 -10.11 1.66 19.25
C LYS A 124 -8.95 1.62 20.23
N ILE A 125 -8.19 2.68 20.25
CA ILE A 125 -7.03 2.87 21.12
C ILE A 125 -7.42 3.85 22.22
N THR A 126 -7.21 3.44 23.48
CA THR A 126 -7.59 4.20 24.66
C THR A 126 -6.38 4.50 25.51
N GLN A 127 -6.40 5.65 26.17
CA GLN A 127 -5.43 6.07 27.18
C GLN A 127 -6.21 6.55 28.42
N ASN A 128 -5.89 6.01 29.57
CA ASN A 128 -6.61 6.32 30.82
C ASN A 128 -8.14 6.21 30.69
N GLY A 129 -8.61 5.20 29.97
CA GLY A 129 -10.03 4.97 29.70
C GLY A 129 -10.66 5.85 28.60
N ASN A 130 -9.97 6.87 28.11
CA ASN A 130 -10.47 7.74 27.05
C ASN A 130 -10.10 7.19 25.66
N HIS A 131 -11.05 7.18 24.74
CA HIS A 131 -10.80 6.83 23.34
C HIS A 131 -10.04 7.98 22.64
N VAL A 132 -8.79 7.72 22.27
CA VAL A 132 -7.88 8.76 21.74
C VAL A 132 -7.55 8.58 20.26
N ILE A 133 -7.44 7.34 19.76
CA ILE A 133 -7.11 7.04 18.36
C ILE A 133 -8.05 5.94 17.85
N THR A 134 -8.41 6.03 16.58
CA THR A 134 -9.00 4.92 15.82
C THR A 134 -8.06 4.53 14.71
N GLN A 135 -7.85 3.23 14.49
CA GLN A 135 -7.08 2.69 13.37
C GLN A 135 -7.82 1.54 12.70
N THR A 136 -7.90 1.58 11.39
CA THR A 136 -8.45 0.50 10.57
C THR A 136 -7.37 -0.17 9.75
N LEU A 137 -7.45 -1.49 9.65
CA LEU A 137 -6.56 -2.35 8.88
C LEU A 137 -7.41 -3.11 7.87
N VAL A 138 -6.98 -3.09 6.61
CA VAL A 138 -7.65 -3.78 5.50
C VAL A 138 -6.63 -4.61 4.75
N ALA A 139 -6.95 -5.84 4.39
CA ALA A 139 -6.11 -6.70 3.57
C ALA A 139 -6.91 -7.25 2.38
N ALA A 140 -6.28 -7.26 1.21
CA ALA A 140 -6.82 -7.83 -0.02
C ALA A 140 -5.71 -8.55 -0.80
N THR A 141 -6.09 -9.50 -1.63
CA THR A 141 -5.17 -10.20 -2.52
C THR A 141 -5.77 -10.32 -3.91
N GLN A 142 -4.95 -10.24 -4.93
CA GLN A 142 -5.32 -10.49 -6.30
C GLN A 142 -4.13 -11.10 -7.06
N ARG A 143 -4.30 -12.31 -7.61
CA ARG A 143 -3.22 -13.03 -8.31
C ARG A 143 -1.94 -13.11 -7.44
N GLN A 144 -0.83 -12.57 -7.93
CA GLN A 144 0.48 -12.52 -7.25
C GLN A 144 0.69 -11.20 -6.48
N SER A 145 -0.37 -10.51 -6.09
CA SER A 145 -0.30 -9.25 -5.37
C SER A 145 -1.07 -9.31 -4.06
N ALA A 146 -0.46 -8.85 -2.98
CA ALA A 146 -1.10 -8.61 -1.71
C ALA A 146 -1.10 -7.11 -1.40
N TYR A 147 -2.21 -6.62 -0.89
CA TYR A 147 -2.41 -5.23 -0.53
C TYR A 147 -2.81 -5.12 0.92
N ALA A 148 -2.16 -4.23 1.66
CA ALA A 148 -2.54 -3.86 3.00
C ALA A 148 -2.76 -2.34 3.06
N LEU A 149 -3.95 -1.92 3.49
CA LEU A 149 -4.25 -0.53 3.75
C LEU A 149 -4.42 -0.33 5.25
N SER A 150 -3.69 0.63 5.81
CA SER A 150 -3.85 1.10 7.18
C SER A 150 -4.22 2.57 7.17
N TYR A 151 -5.18 2.97 7.99
CA TYR A 151 -5.44 4.39 8.23
C TYR A 151 -5.85 4.64 9.67
N ALA A 152 -5.32 5.72 10.23
CA ALA A 152 -5.48 6.07 11.63
C ALA A 152 -5.59 7.59 11.82
N GLY A 153 -6.20 7.99 12.92
CA GLY A 153 -6.26 9.37 13.35
C GLY A 153 -6.79 9.51 14.78
N PRO A 154 -6.67 10.69 15.38
CA PRO A 154 -7.38 11.01 16.62
C PRO A 154 -8.85 10.68 16.48
N ALA A 155 -9.52 10.20 17.54
CA ALA A 155 -10.88 9.66 17.47
C ALA A 155 -11.89 10.60 16.79
N GLN A 156 -11.79 11.91 17.02
CA GLN A 156 -12.62 12.93 16.38
C GLN A 156 -12.23 13.15 14.92
N GLY A 157 -10.93 13.29 14.63
CA GLY A 157 -10.40 13.47 13.28
C GLY A 157 -10.74 12.28 12.39
N TYR A 158 -10.59 11.06 12.90
CA TYR A 158 -10.97 9.85 12.19
C TYR A 158 -12.45 9.88 11.76
N LYS A 159 -13.36 10.17 12.70
CA LYS A 159 -14.80 10.25 12.43
C LYS A 159 -15.14 11.35 11.41
N ALA A 160 -14.51 12.52 11.55
CA ALA A 160 -14.75 13.65 10.65
C ALA A 160 -14.29 13.39 9.21
N ASN A 161 -13.21 12.63 9.04
CA ASN A 161 -12.60 12.32 7.73
C ASN A 161 -13.06 10.97 7.14
N GLU A 162 -13.91 10.21 7.82
CA GLU A 162 -14.36 8.89 7.36
C GLU A 162 -14.96 8.90 5.94
N PRO A 163 -15.85 9.84 5.54
CA PRO A 163 -16.38 9.88 4.17
C PRO A 163 -15.29 10.09 3.12
N GLU A 164 -14.30 10.92 3.40
CA GLU A 164 -13.19 11.19 2.49
C GLU A 164 -12.27 9.97 2.34
N VAL A 165 -11.96 9.30 3.45
CA VAL A 165 -11.20 8.04 3.46
C VAL A 165 -11.90 6.96 2.63
N GLN A 166 -13.22 6.84 2.73
CA GLN A 166 -13.99 5.91 1.89
C GLN A 166 -13.91 6.29 0.41
N GLY A 167 -13.93 7.59 0.08
CA GLY A 167 -13.70 8.09 -1.28
C GLY A 167 -12.32 7.71 -1.82
N ILE A 168 -11.26 7.86 -1.02
CA ILE A 168 -9.90 7.45 -1.38
C ILE A 168 -9.86 5.94 -1.61
N ARG A 169 -10.43 5.13 -0.72
CA ARG A 169 -10.50 3.66 -0.88
C ARG A 169 -11.21 3.25 -2.17
N ALA A 170 -12.29 3.91 -2.51
CA ALA A 170 -13.05 3.65 -3.73
C ALA A 170 -12.28 4.08 -5.00
N SER A 171 -11.38 5.07 -4.90
CA SER A 171 -10.56 5.54 -6.02
C SER A 171 -9.37 4.64 -6.33
N LEU A 172 -8.99 3.74 -5.42
CA LEU A 172 -7.84 2.85 -5.59
C LEU A 172 -7.98 2.01 -6.86
N ARG A 173 -6.94 2.02 -7.66
CA ARG A 173 -6.77 1.12 -8.81
C ARG A 173 -5.64 0.16 -8.49
N LEU A 174 -6.02 -1.08 -8.15
CA LEU A 174 -5.10 -2.13 -7.75
C LEU A 174 -4.97 -3.12 -8.90
N GLY A 175 -3.73 -3.41 -9.32
CA GLY A 175 -3.44 -4.46 -10.28
C GLY A 175 -4.00 -4.24 -11.69
N HIS A 176 -4.17 -2.99 -12.13
CA HIS A 176 -4.50 -2.69 -13.51
C HIS A 176 -3.22 -2.61 -14.35
N THR A 177 -2.92 -3.64 -15.12
CA THR A 177 -2.12 -3.45 -16.32
C THR A 177 -2.92 -2.53 -17.24
N LEU A 178 -2.40 -1.33 -17.51
CA LEU A 178 -2.95 -0.49 -18.59
C LEU A 178 -2.90 -1.30 -19.88
N PRO A 179 -3.95 -1.25 -20.70
CA PRO A 179 -3.99 -1.94 -21.98
C PRO A 179 -2.92 -1.44 -22.94
#